data_7c7c4c6c2a7791a70b0b94c797093a12
#
_entry.id   7c7c4c6c2a7791a70b0b94c797093a12
#
_cell.length_a   1.000
_cell.length_b   1.000
_cell.length_c   1.000
_cell.angle_alpha   90.00
_cell.angle_beta   90.00
_cell.angle_gamma   90.00
#
_symmetry.space_group_name_H-M   'P 1'
#
loop_
_entity.id
_entity.type
_entity.pdbx_description
1 polymer ?
#
loop_
_entity_poly.entity_id
_entity_poly.type
_entity_poly.pdbx_seq_one_letter_code
_entity_poly.pdbx_strand_id
1 'polypeptide(L)'
;MDLADRAREADALVESGRAQLRQVILEASDQGRSQREIARLVGRSQPEVARHLREARRTYRTVPQIADDVRACLQQGDEHHALRLLLDGVNHLRYLTVAADVRAFLARPGTVGDRRWDTLLATAVAYQARLAGHVPPRWTDVPPLDAFWWPAGEHALRARTMARTPIDFKRLGIWFDARNFTTA
;
A
#
# COMPACT_ATOMS: atom_id res chain seq x y z
N MET A 1 2.85 -31.06 -10.33
CA MET A 1 2.25 -29.76 -9.92
C MET A 1 1.60 -29.98 -8.57
N ASP A 2 2.17 -29.38 -7.54
CA ASP A 2 1.73 -29.52 -6.15
C ASP A 2 0.37 -28.82 -5.93
N LEU A 3 -0.38 -29.25 -4.91
CA LEU A 3 -1.66 -28.64 -4.51
C LEU A 3 -1.51 -27.14 -4.23
N ALA A 4 -0.39 -26.74 -3.62
CA ALA A 4 -0.06 -25.34 -3.35
C ALA A 4 0.19 -24.54 -4.63
N ASP A 5 0.76 -25.14 -5.68
CA ASP A 5 0.95 -24.48 -6.97
C ASP A 5 -0.40 -24.25 -7.65
N ARG A 6 -1.27 -25.25 -7.62
CA ARG A 6 -2.64 -25.14 -8.17
C ARG A 6 -3.47 -24.10 -7.43
N ALA A 7 -3.34 -24.00 -6.12
CA ALA A 7 -4.02 -22.97 -5.34
C ALA A 7 -3.52 -21.57 -5.73
N ARG A 8 -2.21 -21.36 -5.83
CA ARG A 8 -1.63 -20.08 -6.28
C ARG A 8 -2.06 -19.69 -7.69
N GLU A 9 -2.11 -20.65 -8.60
CA GLU A 9 -2.57 -20.42 -9.97
C GLU A 9 -4.07 -20.03 -10.00
N ALA A 10 -4.90 -20.72 -9.22
CA ALA A 10 -6.30 -20.38 -9.08
C ALA A 10 -6.51 -18.98 -8.48
N ASP A 11 -5.75 -18.61 -7.44
CA ASP A 11 -5.79 -17.28 -6.84
C ASP A 11 -5.37 -16.20 -7.86
N ALA A 12 -4.33 -16.44 -8.65
CA ALA A 12 -3.90 -15.53 -9.71
C ALA A 12 -4.97 -15.32 -10.78
N LEU A 13 -5.67 -16.38 -11.19
CA LEU A 13 -6.80 -16.30 -12.13
C LEU A 13 -7.96 -15.49 -11.56
N VAL A 14 -8.29 -15.69 -10.27
CA VAL A 14 -9.34 -14.91 -9.58
C VAL A 14 -8.99 -13.43 -9.54
N GLU A 15 -7.74 -13.10 -9.18
CA GLU A 15 -7.30 -11.69 -9.13
C GLU A 15 -7.26 -11.07 -10.53
N SER A 16 -6.81 -11.80 -11.55
CA SER A 16 -6.88 -11.35 -12.95
C SER A 16 -8.31 -11.08 -13.39
N GLY A 17 -9.25 -11.99 -13.09
CA GLY A 17 -10.66 -11.79 -13.40
C GLY A 17 -11.29 -10.59 -12.70
N ARG A 18 -10.91 -10.33 -11.44
CA ARG A 18 -11.33 -9.14 -10.69
C ARG A 18 -10.78 -7.85 -11.31
N ALA A 19 -9.53 -7.86 -11.77
CA ALA A 19 -8.92 -6.72 -12.43
C ALA A 19 -9.62 -6.39 -13.75
N GLN A 20 -9.91 -7.41 -14.58
CA GLN A 20 -10.66 -7.25 -15.82
C GLN A 20 -12.07 -6.71 -15.59
N LEU A 21 -12.78 -7.24 -14.59
CA LEU A 21 -14.12 -6.74 -14.24
C LEU A 21 -14.09 -5.26 -13.84
N ARG A 22 -13.10 -4.84 -13.03
CA ARG A 22 -12.93 -3.42 -12.66
C ARG A 22 -12.70 -2.55 -13.89
N GLN A 23 -11.85 -3.00 -14.82
CA GLN A 23 -11.57 -2.28 -16.05
C GLN A 23 -12.85 -2.07 -16.89
N VAL A 24 -13.63 -3.12 -17.10
CA VAL A 24 -14.91 -3.06 -17.84
C VAL A 24 -15.91 -2.08 -17.18
N ILE A 25 -15.99 -2.11 -15.84
CA ILE A 25 -16.87 -1.20 -15.08
C ILE A 25 -16.43 0.27 -15.27
N LEU A 26 -15.11 0.54 -15.25
CA LEU A 26 -14.57 1.88 -15.49
C LEU A 26 -14.87 2.36 -16.89
N GLU A 27 -14.54 1.57 -17.90
CA GLU A 27 -14.78 1.92 -19.30
C GLU A 27 -16.25 2.21 -19.56
N ALA A 28 -17.15 1.40 -19.03
CA ALA A 28 -18.59 1.64 -19.15
C ALA A 28 -19.02 2.94 -18.46
N SER A 29 -18.43 3.28 -17.30
CA SER A 29 -18.70 4.53 -16.60
C SER A 29 -18.18 5.75 -17.37
N ASP A 30 -16.99 5.65 -17.98
CA ASP A 30 -16.38 6.72 -18.78
C ASP A 30 -17.15 6.95 -20.08
N GLN A 31 -17.84 5.93 -20.58
CA GLN A 31 -18.82 6.02 -21.67
C GLN A 31 -20.16 6.67 -21.26
N GLY A 32 -20.27 7.13 -20.02
CA GLY A 32 -21.48 7.81 -19.51
C GLY A 32 -22.61 6.88 -19.10
N ARG A 33 -22.41 5.57 -19.00
CA ARG A 33 -23.44 4.62 -18.53
C ARG A 33 -23.72 4.80 -17.05
N SER A 34 -24.98 4.70 -16.66
CA SER A 34 -25.38 4.76 -15.27
C SER A 34 -24.93 3.50 -14.50
N GLN A 35 -24.67 3.61 -13.20
CA GLN A 35 -24.30 2.48 -12.34
C GLN A 35 -25.32 1.33 -12.40
N ARG A 36 -26.60 1.65 -12.60
CA ARG A 36 -27.69 0.66 -12.72
C ARG A 36 -27.60 -0.11 -14.02
N GLU A 37 -27.26 0.55 -15.12
CA GLU A 37 -27.03 -0.09 -16.42
C GLU A 37 -25.80 -0.96 -16.39
N ILE A 38 -24.70 -0.46 -15.82
CA ILE A 38 -23.44 -1.20 -15.66
C ILE A 38 -23.73 -2.47 -14.85
N ALA A 39 -24.43 -2.35 -13.71
CA ALA A 39 -24.77 -3.48 -12.85
C ALA A 39 -25.51 -4.59 -13.61
N ARG A 40 -26.49 -4.20 -14.44
CA ARG A 40 -27.24 -5.14 -15.29
C ARG A 40 -26.35 -5.82 -16.35
N LEU A 41 -25.48 -5.03 -16.99
CA LEU A 41 -24.60 -5.54 -18.06
C LEU A 41 -23.54 -6.51 -17.55
N VAL A 42 -22.97 -6.24 -16.37
CA VAL A 42 -21.89 -7.09 -15.79
C VAL A 42 -22.41 -8.17 -14.84
N GLY A 43 -23.74 -8.27 -14.65
CA GLY A 43 -24.34 -9.28 -13.77
C GLY A 43 -23.97 -9.10 -12.30
N ARG A 44 -23.84 -7.84 -11.84
CA ARG A 44 -23.49 -7.49 -10.45
C ARG A 44 -24.54 -6.57 -9.84
N SER A 45 -24.51 -6.45 -8.50
CA SER A 45 -25.37 -5.49 -7.82
C SER A 45 -24.90 -4.05 -8.02
N GLN A 46 -25.83 -3.09 -7.99
CA GLN A 46 -25.46 -1.66 -8.07
C GLN A 46 -24.51 -1.23 -6.95
N PRO A 47 -24.64 -1.68 -5.67
CA PRO A 47 -23.67 -1.39 -4.63
C PRO A 47 -22.26 -1.90 -4.92
N GLU A 48 -22.12 -3.07 -5.55
CA GLU A 48 -20.80 -3.59 -5.98
C GLU A 48 -20.18 -2.70 -7.06
N VAL A 49 -20.95 -2.32 -8.06
CA VAL A 49 -20.50 -1.38 -9.11
C VAL A 49 -20.10 -0.04 -8.50
N ALA A 50 -20.90 0.51 -7.57
CA ALA A 50 -20.58 1.74 -6.86
C ALA A 50 -19.29 1.62 -6.04
N ARG A 51 -19.04 0.47 -5.41
CA ARG A 51 -17.81 0.18 -4.70
C ARG A 51 -16.62 0.16 -5.66
N HIS A 52 -16.69 -0.59 -6.75
CA HIS A 52 -15.63 -0.66 -7.77
C HIS A 52 -15.30 0.70 -8.36
N LEU A 53 -16.30 1.53 -8.66
CA LEU A 53 -16.09 2.89 -9.17
C LEU A 53 -15.46 3.80 -8.13
N ARG A 54 -15.83 3.69 -6.85
CA ARG A 54 -15.17 4.47 -5.78
C ARG A 54 -13.71 4.05 -5.60
N GLU A 55 -13.44 2.75 -5.60
CA GLU A 55 -12.07 2.20 -5.49
C GLU A 55 -11.21 2.65 -6.67
N ALA A 56 -11.75 2.61 -7.88
CA ALA A 56 -11.04 2.97 -9.10
C ALA A 56 -10.85 4.48 -9.29
N ARG A 57 -11.79 5.30 -8.82
CA ARG A 57 -11.69 6.77 -8.84
C ARG A 57 -10.95 7.34 -7.64
N ARG A 58 -10.49 6.51 -6.70
CA ARG A 58 -9.56 6.96 -5.67
C ARG A 58 -8.29 7.42 -6.36
N THR A 59 -8.01 8.71 -6.28
CA THR A 59 -6.73 9.27 -6.68
C THR A 59 -5.71 8.79 -5.66
N TYR A 60 -4.99 7.70 -5.99
CA TYR A 60 -3.94 7.21 -5.12
C TYR A 60 -2.79 8.20 -5.13
N ARG A 61 -2.33 8.58 -3.94
CA ARG A 61 -1.10 9.35 -3.81
C ARG A 61 0.06 8.44 -4.18
N THR A 62 0.98 8.95 -4.97
CA THR A 62 2.24 8.26 -5.26
C THR A 62 3.19 8.33 -4.07
N VAL A 63 4.21 7.46 -4.01
CA VAL A 63 5.20 7.49 -2.92
C VAL A 63 5.89 8.86 -2.78
N PRO A 64 6.24 9.59 -3.86
CA PRO A 64 6.70 10.97 -3.74
C PRO A 64 5.72 11.90 -3.03
N GLN A 65 4.44 11.82 -3.37
CA GLN A 65 3.40 12.64 -2.73
C GLN A 65 3.20 12.26 -1.25
N ILE A 66 3.26 10.96 -0.94
CA ILE A 66 3.23 10.48 0.46
C ILE A 66 4.41 11.05 1.24
N ALA A 67 5.61 11.05 0.66
CA ALA A 67 6.81 11.62 1.29
C ALA A 67 6.67 13.12 1.57
N ASP A 68 6.08 13.88 0.63
CA ASP A 68 5.84 15.31 0.80
C ASP A 68 4.83 15.58 1.94
N ASP A 69 3.75 14.79 2.02
CA ASP A 69 2.76 14.90 3.09
C ASP A 69 3.37 14.55 4.46
N VAL A 70 4.14 13.46 4.53
CA VAL A 70 4.85 13.04 5.75
C VAL A 70 5.82 14.14 6.20
N ARG A 71 6.58 14.72 5.27
CA ARG A 71 7.49 15.85 5.57
C ARG A 71 6.73 17.03 6.17
N ALA A 72 5.59 17.39 5.59
CA ALA A 72 4.77 18.49 6.10
C ALA A 72 4.27 18.23 7.53
N CYS A 73 3.83 17.00 7.84
CA CYS A 73 3.43 16.63 9.20
C CYS A 73 4.60 16.67 10.18
N LEU A 74 5.78 16.16 9.79
CA LEU A 74 6.98 16.18 10.65
C LEU A 74 7.43 17.61 10.96
N GLN A 75 7.33 18.51 9.99
CA GLN A 75 7.63 19.94 10.21
C GLN A 75 6.68 20.61 11.23
N GLN A 76 5.46 20.07 11.35
CA GLN A 76 4.46 20.51 12.34
C GLN A 76 4.59 19.77 13.69
N GLY A 77 5.51 18.81 13.81
CA GLY A 77 5.69 17.97 14.99
C GLY A 77 4.63 16.90 15.16
N ASP A 78 3.79 16.64 14.14
CA ASP A 78 2.72 15.63 14.19
C ASP A 78 3.19 14.29 13.64
N GLU A 79 4.05 13.60 14.41
CA GLU A 79 4.55 12.26 14.05
C GLU A 79 3.42 11.21 13.97
N HIS A 80 2.34 11.39 14.74
CA HIS A 80 1.22 10.45 14.75
C HIS A 80 0.45 10.48 13.43
N HIS A 81 0.18 11.69 12.94
CA HIS A 81 -0.46 11.87 11.64
C HIS A 81 0.46 11.46 10.48
N ALA A 82 1.75 11.80 10.56
CA ALA A 82 2.76 11.37 9.61
C ALA A 82 2.78 9.84 9.43
N LEU A 83 2.78 9.09 10.55
CA LEU A 83 2.76 7.64 10.51
C LEU A 83 1.49 7.11 9.83
N ARG A 84 0.32 7.62 10.20
CA ARG A 84 -0.95 7.21 9.60
C ARG A 84 -0.98 7.46 8.10
N LEU A 85 -0.59 8.68 7.65
CA LEU A 85 -0.52 9.01 6.23
C LEU A 85 0.42 8.10 5.46
N LEU A 86 1.59 7.78 6.02
CA LEU A 86 2.55 6.86 5.42
C LEU A 86 1.93 5.47 5.24
N LEU A 87 1.35 4.91 6.29
CA LEU A 87 0.79 3.57 6.28
C LEU A 87 -0.40 3.45 5.33
N ASP A 88 -1.34 4.39 5.41
CA ASP A 88 -2.51 4.46 4.52
C ASP A 88 -2.07 4.61 3.07
N GLY A 89 -1.12 5.51 2.83
CA GLY A 89 -0.63 5.78 1.49
C GLY A 89 0.01 4.56 0.84
N VAL A 90 0.96 3.91 1.51
CA VAL A 90 1.67 2.75 0.93
C VAL A 90 0.77 1.52 0.78
N ASN A 91 -0.28 1.42 1.58
CA ASN A 91 -1.27 0.36 1.51
C ASN A 91 -2.05 0.34 0.19
N HIS A 92 -2.13 1.48 -0.50
CA HIS A 92 -2.82 1.58 -1.79
C HIS A 92 -2.16 0.76 -2.89
N LEU A 93 -0.87 0.44 -2.77
CA LEU A 93 -0.14 -0.37 -3.76
C LEU A 93 -0.83 -1.70 -4.05
N ARG A 94 -1.46 -2.33 -3.05
CA ARG A 94 -2.19 -3.61 -3.20
C ARG A 94 -3.38 -3.55 -4.17
N TYR A 95 -3.86 -2.35 -4.48
CA TYR A 95 -5.01 -2.14 -5.37
C TYR A 95 -4.61 -1.74 -6.79
N LEU A 96 -3.32 -1.48 -7.02
CA LEU A 96 -2.81 -1.10 -8.33
C LEU A 96 -2.50 -2.36 -9.13
N THR A 97 -3.16 -2.50 -10.28
CA THR A 97 -3.01 -3.65 -11.17
C THR A 97 -2.38 -3.29 -12.51
N VAL A 98 -2.38 -2.00 -12.88
CA VAL A 98 -1.81 -1.50 -14.13
C VAL A 98 -0.32 -1.23 -13.92
N ALA A 99 0.54 -1.84 -14.73
CA ALA A 99 1.99 -1.73 -14.59
C ALA A 99 2.52 -0.28 -14.68
N ALA A 100 1.85 0.59 -15.44
CA ALA A 100 2.19 2.00 -15.53
C ALA A 100 1.92 2.73 -14.21
N ASP A 101 0.77 2.44 -13.57
CA ASP A 101 0.37 3.04 -12.31
C ASP A 101 1.26 2.55 -11.16
N VAL A 102 1.59 1.26 -11.14
CA VAL A 102 2.56 0.70 -10.18
C VAL A 102 3.92 1.38 -10.30
N ARG A 103 4.42 1.60 -11.52
CA ARG A 103 5.69 2.31 -11.73
C ARG A 103 5.62 3.75 -11.27
N ALA A 104 4.53 4.45 -11.59
CA ALA A 104 4.32 5.83 -11.15
C ALA A 104 4.20 5.92 -9.63
N PHE A 105 3.47 5.00 -9.01
CA PHE A 105 3.33 4.90 -7.56
C PHE A 105 4.68 4.68 -6.87
N LEU A 106 5.50 3.74 -7.38
CA LEU A 106 6.79 3.34 -6.81
C LEU A 106 7.95 4.26 -7.21
N ALA A 107 7.68 5.43 -7.81
CA ALA A 107 8.73 6.39 -8.13
C ALA A 107 9.53 6.77 -6.88
N ARG A 108 10.82 7.08 -7.06
CA ARG A 108 11.70 7.47 -5.95
C ARG A 108 11.24 8.79 -5.34
N PRO A 109 10.97 8.85 -4.02
CA PRO A 109 10.63 10.09 -3.34
C PRO A 109 11.86 10.96 -3.09
N GLY A 110 11.64 12.24 -2.74
CA GLY A 110 12.61 13.04 -2.01
C GLY A 110 12.72 12.59 -0.54
N THR A 111 13.70 13.12 0.19
CA THR A 111 13.80 12.88 1.64
C THR A 111 12.64 13.55 2.37
N VAL A 112 12.17 12.93 3.45
CA VAL A 112 11.20 13.55 4.37
C VAL A 112 11.86 14.44 5.41
N GLY A 113 13.22 14.49 5.44
CA GLY A 113 14.00 15.36 6.33
C GLY A 113 14.43 14.67 7.65
N ASP A 114 14.07 13.41 7.87
CA ASP A 114 14.51 12.60 9.02
C ASP A 114 14.87 11.20 8.53
N ARG A 115 16.11 10.74 8.80
CA ARG A 115 16.63 9.45 8.37
C ARG A 115 15.76 8.26 8.86
N ARG A 116 15.20 8.33 10.05
CA ARG A 116 14.35 7.26 10.61
C ARG A 116 13.08 7.11 9.79
N TRP A 117 12.47 8.23 9.41
CA TRP A 117 11.27 8.28 8.61
C TRP A 117 11.53 7.91 7.15
N ASP A 118 12.67 8.33 6.57
CA ASP A 118 13.10 7.89 5.24
C ASP A 118 13.29 6.37 5.20
N THR A 119 13.91 5.80 6.26
CA THR A 119 14.11 4.34 6.38
C THR A 119 12.77 3.62 6.56
N LEU A 120 11.85 4.16 7.36
CA LEU A 120 10.51 3.60 7.53
C LEU A 120 9.73 3.60 6.21
N LEU A 121 9.72 4.71 5.48
CA LEU A 121 9.03 4.82 4.19
C LEU A 121 9.60 3.80 3.19
N ALA A 122 10.91 3.73 3.05
CA ALA A 122 11.58 2.78 2.16
C ALA A 122 11.22 1.32 2.52
N THR A 123 11.26 0.99 3.82
CA THR A 123 10.94 -0.35 4.33
C THR A 123 9.47 -0.70 4.08
N ALA A 124 8.56 0.23 4.37
CA ALA A 124 7.13 0.05 4.20
C ALA A 124 6.77 -0.18 2.72
N VAL A 125 7.36 0.61 1.82
CA VAL A 125 7.17 0.44 0.36
C VAL A 125 7.71 -0.90 -0.11
N ALA A 126 8.93 -1.30 0.31
CA ALA A 126 9.50 -2.59 -0.05
C ALA A 126 8.66 -3.77 0.47
N TYR A 127 8.18 -3.68 1.70
CA TYR A 127 7.31 -4.68 2.32
C TYR A 127 5.99 -4.83 1.57
N GLN A 128 5.28 -3.72 1.30
CA GLN A 128 4.02 -3.74 0.57
C GLN A 128 4.20 -4.18 -0.90
N ALA A 129 5.31 -3.80 -1.55
CA ALA A 129 5.61 -4.27 -2.90
C ALA A 129 5.72 -5.80 -2.95
N ARG A 130 6.45 -6.41 -2.00
CA ARG A 130 6.55 -7.88 -1.91
C ARG A 130 5.21 -8.55 -1.64
N LEU A 131 4.40 -8.01 -0.74
CA LEU A 131 3.05 -8.53 -0.45
C LEU A 131 2.11 -8.45 -1.65
N ALA A 132 2.27 -7.41 -2.49
CA ALA A 132 1.50 -7.23 -3.72
C ALA A 132 2.08 -8.01 -4.92
N GLY A 133 3.14 -8.82 -4.73
CA GLY A 133 3.78 -9.59 -5.80
C GLY A 133 4.68 -8.75 -6.74
N HIS A 134 5.05 -7.53 -6.33
CA HIS A 134 5.94 -6.66 -7.09
C HIS A 134 7.38 -6.72 -6.59
N VAL A 135 8.33 -6.49 -7.51
CA VAL A 135 9.74 -6.33 -7.16
C VAL A 135 9.94 -4.96 -6.50
N PRO A 136 10.49 -4.89 -5.27
CA PRO A 136 10.78 -3.62 -4.62
C PRO A 136 11.75 -2.77 -5.46
N PRO A 137 11.54 -1.45 -5.56
CA PRO A 137 12.46 -0.57 -6.27
C PRO A 137 13.83 -0.52 -5.56
N ARG A 138 14.92 -0.36 -6.34
CA ARG A 138 16.28 -0.30 -5.78
C ARG A 138 16.49 0.79 -4.72
N TRP A 139 15.76 1.90 -4.80
CA TRP A 139 15.87 2.99 -3.82
C TRP A 139 15.38 2.59 -2.41
N THR A 140 14.65 1.48 -2.28
CA THR A 140 14.23 0.93 -0.98
C THR A 140 15.31 0.11 -0.28
N ASP A 141 16.43 -0.14 -0.95
CA ASP A 141 17.59 -0.79 -0.36
C ASP A 141 18.41 0.25 0.42
N VAL A 142 18.07 0.41 1.69
CA VAL A 142 18.63 1.40 2.60
C VAL A 142 19.39 0.73 3.74
N PRO A 143 20.44 1.38 4.27
CA PRO A 143 21.19 0.85 5.42
C PRO A 143 20.32 0.87 6.68
N PRO A 144 20.63 -0.01 7.66
CA PRO A 144 19.96 -0.02 8.96
C PRO A 144 20.16 1.29 9.71
N LEU A 145 19.26 1.56 10.64
CA LEU A 145 19.40 2.65 11.60
C LEU A 145 20.51 2.34 12.61
N ASP A 146 21.16 3.39 13.11
CA ASP A 146 22.25 3.27 14.10
C ASP A 146 21.72 2.87 15.48
N ALA A 147 20.43 3.11 15.74
CA ALA A 147 19.74 2.74 16.97
C ALA A 147 18.32 2.21 16.67
N PHE A 148 17.82 1.35 17.54
CA PHE A 148 16.46 0.85 17.44
C PHE A 148 15.45 1.98 17.63
N TRP A 149 14.42 1.96 16.77
CA TRP A 149 13.37 2.98 16.77
C TRP A 149 11.96 2.38 16.75
N TRP A 150 11.06 3.01 17.49
CA TRP A 150 9.63 2.70 17.54
C TRP A 150 8.85 3.89 16.99
N PRO A 151 8.31 3.81 15.77
CA PRO A 151 7.39 4.82 15.25
C PRO A 151 6.17 4.97 16.17
N ALA A 152 5.75 6.22 16.41
CA ALA A 152 4.61 6.55 17.29
C ALA A 152 4.78 6.26 18.79
N GLY A 153 6.01 6.10 19.30
CA GLY A 153 6.29 6.14 20.73
C GLY A 153 5.62 5.05 21.58
N GLU A 154 5.29 3.91 21.04
CA GLU A 154 4.64 2.79 21.73
C GLU A 154 5.52 2.13 22.80
N HIS A 155 5.71 2.83 23.91
CA HIS A 155 6.53 2.32 25.02
C HIS A 155 5.84 1.20 25.82
N ALA A 156 4.52 1.20 25.90
CA ALA A 156 3.75 0.29 26.78
C ALA A 156 3.66 -1.16 26.27
N LEU A 157 3.85 -1.42 24.96
CA LEU A 157 3.67 -2.74 24.35
C LEU A 157 4.91 -3.23 23.60
N ARG A 158 6.11 -2.83 24.00
CA ARG A 158 7.37 -3.13 23.28
C ARG A 158 7.56 -4.61 22.98
N ALA A 159 7.39 -5.49 23.97
CA ALA A 159 7.58 -6.94 23.78
C ALA A 159 6.62 -7.50 22.71
N ARG A 160 5.37 -7.06 22.71
CA ARG A 160 4.37 -7.47 21.72
C ARG A 160 4.69 -6.93 20.32
N THR A 161 5.09 -5.67 20.23
CA THR A 161 5.51 -5.05 18.96
C THR A 161 6.73 -5.78 18.41
N MET A 162 7.76 -6.04 19.25
CA MET A 162 8.96 -6.77 18.83
C MET A 162 8.63 -8.18 18.31
N ALA A 163 7.72 -8.91 18.96
CA ALA A 163 7.30 -10.24 18.51
C ALA A 163 6.59 -10.21 17.14
N ARG A 164 5.86 -9.13 16.83
CA ARG A 164 5.01 -9.00 15.63
C ARG A 164 5.64 -8.18 14.52
N THR A 165 6.80 -7.61 14.74
CA THR A 165 7.54 -6.87 13.72
C THR A 165 8.01 -7.83 12.63
N PRO A 166 7.70 -7.59 11.35
CA PRO A 166 8.25 -8.37 10.24
C PRO A 166 9.77 -8.25 10.18
N ILE A 167 10.41 -9.28 9.64
CA ILE A 167 11.88 -9.32 9.53
C ILE A 167 12.44 -8.15 8.70
N ASP A 168 11.68 -7.67 7.72
CA ASP A 168 12.04 -6.52 6.89
C ASP A 168 12.32 -5.26 7.71
N PHE A 169 11.52 -5.01 8.74
CA PHE A 169 11.66 -3.87 9.64
C PHE A 169 12.73 -4.14 10.70
N LYS A 170 12.74 -5.36 11.29
CA LYS A 170 13.73 -5.73 12.32
C LYS A 170 15.15 -5.51 11.87
N ARG A 171 15.49 -5.98 10.66
CA ARG A 171 16.85 -5.88 10.10
C ARG A 171 17.31 -4.44 9.90
N LEU A 172 16.40 -3.48 9.81
CA LEU A 172 16.69 -2.06 9.67
C LEU A 172 16.58 -1.29 10.98
N GLY A 173 16.38 -1.98 12.11
CA GLY A 173 16.30 -1.35 13.42
C GLY A 173 14.95 -0.72 13.75
N ILE A 174 13.89 -1.04 12.99
CA ILE A 174 12.54 -0.50 13.19
C ILE A 174 11.66 -1.53 13.87
N TRP A 175 11.05 -1.15 14.99
CA TRP A 175 10.08 -1.97 15.69
C TRP A 175 8.66 -1.50 15.40
N PHE A 176 7.92 -2.30 14.61
CA PHE A 176 6.65 -1.90 14.04
C PHE A 176 5.68 -3.10 13.92
N ASP A 177 4.48 -3.01 14.47
CA ASP A 177 3.46 -4.05 14.32
C ASP A 177 2.82 -3.95 12.92
N ALA A 178 3.02 -4.98 12.08
CA ALA A 178 2.49 -5.01 10.71
C ALA A 178 0.96 -4.93 10.63
N ARG A 179 0.23 -5.20 11.72
CA ARG A 179 -1.23 -5.01 11.75
C ARG A 179 -1.64 -3.56 11.61
N ASN A 180 -0.75 -2.61 11.90
CA ASN A 180 -1.02 -1.19 11.66
C ASN A 180 -1.25 -0.86 10.19
N PHE A 181 -0.86 -1.73 9.24
CA PHE A 181 -1.25 -1.64 7.85
C PHE A 181 -2.71 -2.06 7.57
N THR A 182 -3.35 -2.79 8.48
CA THR A 182 -4.71 -3.34 8.28
C THR A 182 -5.78 -2.57 9.02
N THR A 183 -5.42 -1.71 9.95
CA THR A 183 -6.33 -0.92 10.80
C THR A 183 -6.50 0.54 10.33
N ALA A 184 -5.89 0.87 9.20
CA ALA A 184 -5.97 2.19 8.61
C ALA A 184 -6.99 2.23 7.46
#